data_4d0eed2d758be2d2c7b4f36dadba0cd8
#
_entry.id   4d0eed2d758be2d2c7b4f36dadba0cd8
#
_cell.length_a   1.000
_cell.length_b   1.000
_cell.length_c   1.000
_cell.angle_alpha   90.00
_cell.angle_beta   90.00
_cell.angle_gamma   90.00
#
_symmetry.space_group_name_H-M   'P 1'
#
loop_
_entity.id
_entity.type
_entity.pdbx_description
1 polymer ?
#
loop_
_entity_poly.entity_id
_entity_poly.type
_entity_poly.pdbx_seq_one_letter_code
_entity_poly.pdbx_strand_id
1 'polypeptide(L)'
;MSNAKKLFVASRKFSLADQIAFAKFSGDFNPIHIDPIVARRTISGQCVVHGIHGLMWALDSFIVKLNLIPSDIIVKFVKPIFLDEEVICTYCPITKSLQITKESIILSDINLKFNSIINFFNFNLSCNPTQNFPIDRDINDLANLPIQDFFYKGDINLTHLLFPNLIKSYGREACCELATISEIVGMQTPGLHSFFLSARINFKQNKFVSNFFIEHIDFRFNLLKISINANSFTCKVDAILRPKPAYGTSLINMRSMVDDSEFCNVNALIIGGSRGLGESVAKLIALGGGESLITYSNGYDDCLSLSNSISKIGKKCSIAKITIPDDLHLFEKLENFNHIYYFPTPKIFGKRNVQYDKNLYNIFYEIYVNSFKKLLEIFSKTQKKISIFYPSSISVNNPLPELAEYIEAKIVGEKLCKKFNHKNITILISRLPRTKTDQTMSLLEAKSKNPEDVMLPLVRKMLTLIR
;
A
#
# COMPACT_ATOMS: atom_id res chain seq x y z
N MET A 1 -0.44 -36.56 -0.49
CA MET A 1 -0.75 -35.93 0.82
C MET A 1 -2.25 -36.01 1.01
N SER A 2 -2.75 -36.74 2.05
CA SER A 2 -4.18 -36.96 2.28
C SER A 2 -4.90 -35.62 2.43
N ASN A 3 -6.03 -35.45 1.71
CA ASN A 3 -6.95 -34.32 1.85
C ASN A 3 -7.54 -34.36 3.28
N ALA A 4 -6.81 -33.83 4.26
CA ALA A 4 -7.33 -33.65 5.61
C ALA A 4 -8.54 -32.71 5.53
N LYS A 5 -9.72 -33.19 5.90
CA LYS A 5 -10.98 -32.44 5.87
C LYS A 5 -10.84 -31.20 6.75
N LYS A 6 -10.74 -30.03 6.16
CA LYS A 6 -10.76 -28.75 6.88
C LYS A 6 -12.19 -28.43 7.32
N LEU A 7 -12.32 -27.97 8.54
CA LEU A 7 -13.59 -27.52 9.11
C LEU A 7 -13.74 -26.02 8.84
N PHE A 8 -14.88 -25.60 8.33
CA PHE A 8 -15.23 -24.18 8.24
C PHE A 8 -15.44 -23.61 9.66
N VAL A 9 -14.79 -22.52 9.96
CA VAL A 9 -14.91 -21.81 11.24
C VAL A 9 -15.79 -20.57 11.07
N ALA A 10 -15.40 -19.63 10.23
CA ALA A 10 -16.12 -18.38 10.00
C ALA A 10 -15.73 -17.75 8.65
N SER A 11 -16.52 -16.79 8.16
CA SER A 11 -16.16 -15.86 7.10
C SER A 11 -16.39 -14.42 7.54
N ARG A 12 -15.63 -13.48 6.99
CA ARG A 12 -15.76 -12.04 7.29
C ARG A 12 -15.27 -11.18 6.14
N LYS A 13 -15.87 -10.00 6.00
CA LYS A 13 -15.30 -8.84 5.31
C LYS A 13 -14.90 -7.82 6.36
N PHE A 14 -13.68 -7.32 6.29
CA PHE A 14 -13.19 -6.28 7.18
C PHE A 14 -13.36 -4.92 6.51
N SER A 15 -14.14 -4.02 7.10
CA SER A 15 -14.32 -2.66 6.63
C SER A 15 -13.28 -1.68 7.21
N LEU A 16 -13.21 -0.47 6.66
CA LEU A 16 -12.42 0.61 7.25
C LEU A 16 -12.90 0.95 8.67
N ALA A 17 -14.21 0.91 8.91
CA ALA A 17 -14.77 1.14 10.25
C ALA A 17 -14.32 0.09 11.27
N ASP A 18 -14.19 -1.18 10.85
CA ASP A 18 -13.62 -2.24 11.70
C ASP A 18 -12.16 -1.95 12.06
N GLN A 19 -11.36 -1.41 11.11
CA GLN A 19 -9.96 -1.08 11.40
C GLN A 19 -9.84 0.13 12.33
N ILE A 20 -10.71 1.13 12.20
CA ILE A 20 -10.77 2.28 13.11
C ILE A 20 -11.18 1.82 14.52
N ALA A 21 -12.16 0.90 14.63
CA ALA A 21 -12.56 0.33 15.92
C ALA A 21 -11.40 -0.47 16.54
N PHE A 22 -10.70 -1.28 15.76
CA PHE A 22 -9.54 -2.03 16.24
C PHE A 22 -8.37 -1.10 16.61
N ALA A 23 -8.11 -0.04 15.86
CA ALA A 23 -7.10 0.96 16.20
C ALA A 23 -7.38 1.62 17.56
N LYS A 24 -8.64 1.98 17.83
CA LYS A 24 -9.06 2.49 19.15
C LYS A 24 -8.87 1.46 20.25
N PHE A 25 -9.20 0.20 19.97
CA PHE A 25 -9.05 -0.91 20.92
C PHE A 25 -7.60 -1.27 21.17
N SER A 26 -6.74 -1.32 20.15
CA SER A 26 -5.34 -1.75 20.30
C SER A 26 -4.37 -0.62 20.63
N GLY A 27 -4.72 0.62 20.30
CA GLY A 27 -3.79 1.77 20.27
C GLY A 27 -2.96 1.86 18.99
N ASP A 28 -3.18 0.97 18.01
CA ASP A 28 -2.45 0.96 16.75
C ASP A 28 -3.14 1.82 15.69
N PHE A 29 -2.76 3.09 15.64
CA PHE A 29 -3.23 4.07 14.66
C PHE A 29 -2.31 4.19 13.44
N ASN A 30 -1.55 3.15 13.10
CA ASN A 30 -0.69 3.21 11.92
C ASN A 30 -1.52 3.49 10.65
N PRO A 31 -1.21 4.55 9.89
CA PRO A 31 -2.01 4.99 8.75
C PRO A 31 -2.20 3.92 7.65
N ILE A 32 -1.30 2.92 7.58
CA ILE A 32 -1.46 1.83 6.61
C ILE A 32 -2.79 1.07 6.79
N HIS A 33 -3.39 1.13 7.96
CA HIS A 33 -4.63 0.43 8.28
C HIS A 33 -5.88 1.29 8.16
N ILE A 34 -5.77 2.60 8.42
CA ILE A 34 -6.90 3.51 8.66
C ILE A 34 -6.96 4.71 7.73
N ASP A 35 -5.90 4.99 6.96
CA ASP A 35 -5.84 6.13 6.03
C ASP A 35 -5.59 5.65 4.59
N PRO A 36 -6.63 5.61 3.73
CA PRO A 36 -6.49 5.19 2.34
C PRO A 36 -5.54 6.06 1.52
N ILE A 37 -5.37 7.34 1.87
CA ILE A 37 -4.49 8.28 1.15
C ILE A 37 -3.03 7.98 1.44
N VAL A 38 -2.70 7.71 2.70
CA VAL A 38 -1.34 7.31 3.09
C VAL A 38 -1.05 5.88 2.64
N ALA A 39 -1.98 4.95 2.84
CA ALA A 39 -1.81 3.54 2.50
C ALA A 39 -1.51 3.30 1.02
N ARG A 40 -2.07 4.11 0.09
CA ARG A 40 -1.79 4.02 -1.35
C ARG A 40 -0.33 4.27 -1.71
N ARG A 41 0.44 4.99 -0.85
CA ARG A 41 1.88 5.24 -1.03
C ARG A 41 2.76 4.15 -0.44
N THR A 42 2.18 3.13 0.13
CA THR A 42 2.91 1.99 0.69
C THR A 42 3.01 0.85 -0.32
N ILE A 43 3.85 -0.14 -0.02
CA ILE A 43 3.98 -1.36 -0.84
C ILE A 43 2.64 -2.10 -1.00
N SER A 44 1.73 -1.98 -0.04
CA SER A 44 0.39 -2.56 -0.12
C SER A 44 -0.51 -1.83 -1.12
N GLY A 45 -0.25 -0.54 -1.37
CA GLY A 45 -0.99 0.31 -2.32
C GLY A 45 -2.44 0.60 -1.92
N GLN A 46 -2.89 0.12 -0.75
CA GLN A 46 -4.21 0.33 -0.16
C GLN A 46 -4.19 -0.09 1.31
N CYS A 47 -5.23 0.25 2.06
CA CYS A 47 -5.35 -0.16 3.46
C CYS A 47 -5.36 -1.68 3.59
N VAL A 48 -4.74 -2.15 4.66
CA VAL A 48 -4.68 -3.57 5.04
C VAL A 48 -5.26 -3.76 6.44
N VAL A 49 -5.81 -4.93 6.69
CA VAL A 49 -6.27 -5.34 8.02
C VAL A 49 -5.06 -5.46 8.96
N HIS A 50 -5.19 -4.97 10.21
CA HIS A 50 -4.18 -5.23 11.22
C HIS A 50 -3.97 -6.74 11.38
N GLY A 51 -2.73 -7.22 11.38
CA GLY A 51 -2.44 -8.64 11.47
C GLY A 51 -3.02 -9.26 12.75
N ILE A 52 -2.88 -8.57 13.88
CA ILE A 52 -3.43 -9.01 15.18
C ILE A 52 -4.97 -8.96 15.18
N HIS A 53 -5.63 -8.03 14.47
CA HIS A 53 -7.09 -8.05 14.32
C HIS A 53 -7.57 -9.34 13.63
N GLY A 54 -6.93 -9.69 12.52
CA GLY A 54 -7.22 -10.95 11.81
C GLY A 54 -6.99 -12.18 12.69
N LEU A 55 -5.90 -12.21 13.46
CA LEU A 55 -5.60 -13.29 14.42
C LEU A 55 -6.66 -13.39 15.51
N MET A 56 -6.99 -12.28 16.16
CA MET A 56 -7.97 -12.27 17.26
C MET A 56 -9.37 -12.66 16.78
N TRP A 57 -9.80 -12.21 15.59
CA TRP A 57 -11.04 -12.65 14.97
C TRP A 57 -11.07 -14.18 14.71
N ALA A 58 -9.99 -14.72 14.16
CA ALA A 58 -9.90 -16.14 13.86
C ALA A 58 -9.96 -16.99 15.15
N LEU A 59 -9.29 -16.56 16.20
CA LEU A 59 -9.29 -17.23 17.50
C LEU A 59 -10.64 -17.12 18.20
N ASP A 60 -11.27 -15.93 18.21
CA ASP A 60 -12.60 -15.71 18.80
C ASP A 60 -13.64 -16.63 18.14
N SER A 61 -13.64 -16.69 16.80
CA SER A 61 -14.51 -17.57 16.02
C SER A 61 -14.23 -19.06 16.25
N PHE A 62 -12.94 -19.42 16.36
CA PHE A 62 -12.51 -20.81 16.62
C PHE A 62 -12.97 -21.30 17.98
N ILE A 63 -12.84 -20.49 19.02
CA ILE A 63 -13.26 -20.83 20.38
C ILE A 63 -14.78 -21.07 20.44
N VAL A 64 -15.58 -20.20 19.79
CA VAL A 64 -17.02 -20.40 19.68
C VAL A 64 -17.37 -21.73 19.02
N LYS A 65 -16.69 -22.02 17.92
CA LYS A 65 -17.03 -23.19 17.07
C LYS A 65 -16.64 -24.51 17.68
N LEU A 66 -15.49 -24.57 18.38
CA LEU A 66 -14.86 -25.82 18.79
C LEU A 66 -14.70 -25.95 20.31
N ASN A 67 -14.93 -24.90 21.07
CA ASN A 67 -14.76 -24.84 22.53
C ASN A 67 -13.34 -25.30 22.95
N LEU A 68 -12.32 -24.95 22.20
CA LEU A 68 -10.92 -25.27 22.46
C LEU A 68 -10.13 -23.97 22.67
N ILE A 69 -9.29 -23.93 23.71
CA ILE A 69 -8.50 -22.76 24.09
C ILE A 69 -7.03 -23.09 23.89
N PRO A 70 -6.34 -22.50 22.90
CA PRO A 70 -4.91 -22.77 22.68
C PRO A 70 -4.05 -22.06 23.73
N SER A 71 -2.99 -22.74 24.19
CA SER A 71 -1.95 -22.19 25.09
C SER A 71 -0.80 -21.54 24.32
N ASP A 72 -0.53 -22.01 23.11
CA ASP A 72 0.54 -21.50 22.25
C ASP A 72 -0.01 -21.25 20.86
N ILE A 73 0.37 -20.11 20.29
CA ILE A 73 -0.05 -19.67 18.98
C ILE A 73 1.18 -19.25 18.18
N ILE A 74 1.31 -19.82 16.99
CA ILE A 74 2.32 -19.37 16.03
C ILE A 74 1.57 -18.89 14.79
N VAL A 75 1.56 -17.59 14.54
CA VAL A 75 0.94 -17.00 13.35
C VAL A 75 1.99 -16.52 12.37
N LYS A 76 1.77 -16.82 11.08
CA LYS A 76 2.51 -16.25 9.96
C LYS A 76 1.54 -15.42 9.12
N PHE A 77 1.84 -14.16 8.90
CA PHE A 77 1.10 -13.26 8.01
C PHE A 77 1.72 -13.39 6.60
N VAL A 78 1.17 -14.30 5.82
CA VAL A 78 1.74 -14.70 4.51
C VAL A 78 1.50 -13.64 3.45
N LYS A 79 0.28 -13.07 3.44
CA LYS A 79 -0.13 -12.01 2.52
C LYS A 79 -1.09 -11.05 3.22
N PRO A 80 -1.14 -9.77 2.80
CA PRO A 80 -2.05 -8.82 3.41
C PRO A 80 -3.51 -9.22 3.15
N ILE A 81 -4.37 -9.01 4.16
CA ILE A 81 -5.81 -9.01 4.00
C ILE A 81 -6.20 -7.57 3.64
N PHE A 82 -6.84 -7.37 2.49
CA PHE A 82 -7.32 -6.05 2.09
C PHE A 82 -8.74 -5.83 2.63
N LEU A 83 -9.13 -4.55 2.74
CA LEU A 83 -10.47 -4.20 3.18
C LEU A 83 -11.51 -4.65 2.15
N ASP A 84 -12.73 -4.94 2.65
CA ASP A 84 -13.92 -5.33 1.89
C ASP A 84 -13.79 -6.63 1.08
N GLU A 85 -12.68 -7.35 1.25
CA GLU A 85 -12.53 -8.70 0.71
C GLU A 85 -13.13 -9.74 1.66
N GLU A 86 -13.89 -10.68 1.11
CA GLU A 86 -14.37 -11.82 1.88
C GLU A 86 -13.23 -12.80 2.13
N VAL A 87 -12.98 -13.09 3.40
CA VAL A 87 -11.99 -14.07 3.85
C VAL A 87 -12.65 -15.17 4.64
N ILE A 88 -12.11 -16.38 4.54
CA ILE A 88 -12.63 -17.58 5.19
C ILE A 88 -11.59 -18.10 6.17
N CYS A 89 -12.01 -18.37 7.39
CA CYS A 89 -11.23 -19.08 8.39
C CYS A 89 -11.60 -20.56 8.41
N THR A 90 -10.60 -21.43 8.28
CA THR A 90 -10.77 -22.90 8.34
C THR A 90 -9.83 -23.49 9.38
N TYR A 91 -10.24 -24.62 9.99
CA TYR A 91 -9.42 -25.37 10.95
C TYR A 91 -9.12 -26.77 10.43
N CYS A 92 -7.88 -27.20 10.56
CA CYS A 92 -7.45 -28.57 10.29
C CYS A 92 -7.13 -29.29 11.61
N PRO A 93 -7.94 -30.26 12.07
CA PRO A 93 -7.70 -30.97 13.35
C PRO A 93 -6.40 -31.77 13.35
N ILE A 94 -5.97 -32.30 12.20
CA ILE A 94 -4.76 -33.13 12.08
C ILE A 94 -3.52 -32.28 12.35
N THR A 95 -3.41 -31.14 11.72
CA THR A 95 -2.26 -30.23 11.85
C THR A 95 -2.42 -29.24 13.00
N LYS A 96 -3.62 -29.20 13.62
CA LYS A 96 -3.98 -28.21 14.66
C LYS A 96 -3.72 -26.79 14.17
N SER A 97 -4.09 -26.48 12.93
CA SER A 97 -3.87 -25.17 12.33
C SER A 97 -5.16 -24.52 11.89
N LEU A 98 -5.24 -23.19 12.09
CA LEU A 98 -6.21 -22.29 11.49
C LEU A 98 -5.59 -21.64 10.27
N GLN A 99 -6.37 -21.45 9.23
CA GLN A 99 -5.93 -20.69 8.06
C GLN A 99 -6.99 -19.65 7.70
N ILE A 100 -6.53 -18.40 7.52
CA ILE A 100 -7.35 -17.36 6.90
C ILE A 100 -6.99 -17.36 5.41
N THR A 101 -7.99 -17.58 4.57
CA THR A 101 -7.82 -17.71 3.12
C THR A 101 -8.78 -16.79 2.36
N LYS A 102 -8.37 -16.38 1.18
CA LYS A 102 -9.26 -15.85 0.14
C LYS A 102 -9.20 -16.81 -1.04
N GLU A 103 -10.33 -17.42 -1.41
CA GLU A 103 -10.34 -18.49 -2.40
C GLU A 103 -9.37 -19.62 -2.01
N SER A 104 -8.34 -19.90 -2.81
CA SER A 104 -7.29 -20.89 -2.53
C SER A 104 -6.01 -20.30 -1.91
N ILE A 105 -5.96 -18.97 -1.71
CA ILE A 105 -4.76 -18.26 -1.28
C ILE A 105 -4.73 -18.16 0.23
N ILE A 106 -3.65 -18.65 0.86
CA ILE A 106 -3.41 -18.49 2.30
C ILE A 106 -2.94 -17.06 2.56
N LEU A 107 -3.66 -16.33 3.41
CA LEU A 107 -3.33 -14.98 3.87
C LEU A 107 -2.65 -15.02 5.24
N SER A 108 -3.15 -15.87 6.15
CA SER A 108 -2.52 -16.12 7.45
C SER A 108 -2.56 -17.60 7.77
N ASP A 109 -1.45 -18.13 8.31
CA ASP A 109 -1.31 -19.52 8.76
C ASP A 109 -1.04 -19.52 10.26
N ILE A 110 -1.91 -20.18 11.05
CA ILE A 110 -1.94 -20.10 12.51
C ILE A 110 -1.86 -21.50 13.07
N ASN A 111 -0.75 -21.86 13.69
CA ASN A 111 -0.56 -23.15 14.35
C ASN A 111 -0.87 -23.03 15.83
N LEU A 112 -1.66 -23.97 16.34
CA LEU A 112 -2.19 -23.98 17.71
C LEU A 112 -1.61 -25.16 18.50
N LYS A 113 -1.30 -24.91 19.79
CA LYS A 113 -0.99 -25.96 20.76
C LYS A 113 -1.90 -25.84 21.99
N PHE A 114 -2.18 -26.95 22.63
CA PHE A 114 -3.13 -27.08 23.75
C PHE A 114 -2.46 -27.81 24.93
N ASN A 115 -1.32 -27.27 25.39
CA ASN A 115 -0.42 -27.98 26.29
C ASN A 115 -0.66 -27.68 27.78
N SER A 116 -1.40 -26.63 28.14
CA SER A 116 -1.63 -26.22 29.52
C SER A 116 -3.04 -25.68 29.72
N ILE A 117 -3.54 -25.88 30.95
CA ILE A 117 -4.77 -25.19 31.40
C ILE A 117 -4.40 -23.72 31.60
N ILE A 118 -5.07 -22.85 30.87
CA ILE A 118 -4.91 -21.41 31.05
C ILE A 118 -5.82 -21.01 32.21
N ASN A 119 -5.22 -20.59 33.31
CA ASN A 119 -5.96 -19.95 34.39
C ASN A 119 -6.15 -18.49 34.03
N PHE A 120 -7.37 -17.96 34.22
CA PHE A 120 -7.67 -16.55 34.00
C PHE A 120 -6.75 -15.66 34.82
N PHE A 121 -6.21 -14.66 34.18
CA PHE A 121 -5.33 -13.69 34.81
C PHE A 121 -6.14 -12.44 35.17
N ASN A 122 -6.29 -12.19 36.47
CA ASN A 122 -6.80 -10.91 36.98
C ASN A 122 -5.60 -10.07 37.43
N PHE A 123 -5.29 -9.03 36.70
CA PHE A 123 -4.33 -8.01 37.12
C PHE A 123 -4.89 -6.63 36.75
N ASN A 124 -4.45 -5.60 37.46
CA ASN A 124 -4.89 -4.24 37.15
C ASN A 124 -4.13 -3.73 35.91
N LEU A 125 -4.86 -3.62 34.80
CA LEU A 125 -4.34 -3.02 33.59
C LEU A 125 -4.45 -1.49 33.74
N SER A 126 -3.32 -0.78 33.76
CA SER A 126 -3.34 0.67 33.64
C SER A 126 -3.63 1.06 32.20
N CYS A 127 -4.79 1.69 31.97
CA CYS A 127 -5.20 2.20 30.67
C CYS A 127 -4.92 3.68 30.59
N ASN A 128 -4.20 4.12 29.59
CA ASN A 128 -4.07 5.53 29.24
C ASN A 128 -4.34 5.68 27.73
N PRO A 129 -5.61 5.83 27.31
CA PRO A 129 -5.97 5.98 25.91
C PRO A 129 -5.34 7.24 25.35
N THR A 130 -4.27 7.08 24.59
CA THR A 130 -3.60 8.19 23.89
C THR A 130 -3.54 7.87 22.42
N GLN A 131 -4.06 8.77 21.59
CA GLN A 131 -3.85 8.71 20.17
C GLN A 131 -2.46 9.29 19.86
N ASN A 132 -1.47 8.42 19.75
CA ASN A 132 -0.12 8.81 19.37
C ASN A 132 0.09 8.61 17.87
N PHE A 133 0.99 9.38 17.28
CA PHE A 133 1.47 9.13 15.92
C PHE A 133 2.52 8.02 15.93
N PRO A 134 2.56 7.14 14.91
CA PRO A 134 3.60 6.13 14.82
C PRO A 134 4.97 6.79 14.65
N ILE A 135 5.96 6.20 15.32
CA ILE A 135 7.32 6.74 15.29
C ILE A 135 7.96 6.37 13.94
N ASP A 136 8.49 7.38 13.24
CA ASP A 136 9.30 7.18 12.04
C ASP A 136 10.76 6.94 12.44
N ARG A 137 11.23 5.70 12.29
CA ARG A 137 12.60 5.28 12.65
C ARG A 137 13.36 4.80 11.44
N ASP A 138 14.67 4.96 11.47
CA ASP A 138 15.59 4.29 10.58
C ASP A 138 16.17 3.03 11.25
N ILE A 139 16.74 2.13 10.44
CA ILE A 139 17.24 0.84 10.95
C ILE A 139 18.38 1.03 11.96
N ASN A 140 19.17 2.08 11.82
CA ASN A 140 20.27 2.39 12.73
C ASN A 140 19.76 2.90 14.09
N ASP A 141 18.65 3.63 14.12
CA ASP A 141 18.01 4.07 15.36
C ASP A 141 17.50 2.87 16.17
N LEU A 142 16.99 1.85 15.46
CA LEU A 142 16.48 0.64 16.07
C LEU A 142 17.60 -0.22 16.68
N ALA A 143 18.80 -0.21 16.11
CA ALA A 143 19.93 -1.00 16.60
C ALA A 143 20.37 -0.68 18.03
N ASN A 144 20.14 0.56 18.47
CA ASN A 144 20.54 1.05 19.79
C ASN A 144 19.35 1.27 20.74
N LEU A 145 18.16 0.74 20.39
CA LEU A 145 16.98 0.94 21.22
C LEU A 145 17.11 0.14 22.52
N PRO A 146 17.02 0.79 23.71
CA PRO A 146 17.04 0.08 24.98
C PRO A 146 15.74 -0.71 25.19
N ILE A 147 15.71 -1.54 26.24
CA ILE A 147 14.49 -2.19 26.68
C ILE A 147 13.43 -1.11 26.99
N GLN A 148 12.22 -1.30 26.49
CA GLN A 148 11.12 -0.36 26.63
C GLN A 148 10.01 -0.99 27.46
N ASP A 149 9.54 -0.29 28.48
CA ASP A 149 8.31 -0.64 29.15
C ASP A 149 7.11 -0.26 28.30
N PHE A 150 6.06 -1.04 28.34
CA PHE A 150 4.82 -0.70 27.66
C PHE A 150 3.60 -0.77 28.59
N PHE A 151 2.61 0.04 28.23
CA PHE A 151 1.30 0.07 28.88
C PHE A 151 0.23 -0.05 27.81
N TYR A 152 -0.92 -0.58 28.15
CA TYR A 152 -2.04 -0.62 27.24
C TYR A 152 -2.56 0.80 26.95
N LYS A 153 -2.66 1.17 25.68
CA LYS A 153 -3.04 2.52 25.22
C LYS A 153 -4.42 2.56 24.58
N GLY A 154 -5.07 1.43 24.42
CA GLY A 154 -6.37 1.31 23.77
C GLY A 154 -7.56 1.57 24.70
N ASP A 155 -8.75 1.56 24.09
CA ASP A 155 -10.03 1.63 24.83
C ASP A 155 -10.47 0.23 25.26
N ILE A 156 -10.32 -0.06 26.54
CA ILE A 156 -10.68 -1.36 27.14
C ILE A 156 -12.17 -1.69 27.00
N ASN A 157 -13.05 -0.70 26.87
CA ASN A 157 -14.49 -0.93 26.75
C ASN A 157 -14.88 -1.61 25.44
N LEU A 158 -14.07 -1.45 24.40
CA LEU A 158 -14.29 -2.07 23.09
C LEU A 158 -14.02 -3.58 23.08
N THR A 159 -13.36 -4.12 24.12
CA THR A 159 -12.98 -5.53 24.17
C THR A 159 -14.19 -6.45 24.04
N HIS A 160 -15.26 -6.20 24.82
CA HIS A 160 -16.49 -7.01 24.82
C HIS A 160 -17.23 -6.94 23.49
N LEU A 161 -17.15 -5.82 22.80
CA LEU A 161 -17.79 -5.61 21.50
C LEU A 161 -17.09 -6.38 20.40
N LEU A 162 -15.74 -6.38 20.42
CA LEU A 162 -14.95 -6.93 19.33
C LEU A 162 -14.65 -8.43 19.46
N PHE A 163 -14.37 -8.91 20.70
CA PHE A 163 -13.86 -10.26 20.94
C PHE A 163 -14.46 -10.90 22.21
N PRO A 164 -15.81 -11.09 22.26
CA PRO A 164 -16.49 -11.55 23.48
C PRO A 164 -16.09 -12.96 23.94
N ASN A 165 -15.66 -13.82 23.01
CA ASN A 165 -15.32 -15.21 23.31
C ASN A 165 -13.88 -15.38 23.76
N LEU A 166 -12.98 -14.57 23.20
CA LEU A 166 -11.61 -14.47 23.69
C LEU A 166 -11.59 -14.01 25.16
N ILE A 167 -12.42 -13.01 25.51
CA ILE A 167 -12.53 -12.56 26.91
C ILE A 167 -12.96 -13.68 27.84
N LYS A 168 -13.99 -14.44 27.45
CA LYS A 168 -14.45 -15.58 28.25
C LYS A 168 -13.37 -16.64 28.47
N SER A 169 -12.40 -16.73 27.53
CA SER A 169 -11.37 -17.76 27.53
C SER A 169 -10.07 -17.34 28.16
N TYR A 170 -9.62 -16.10 27.93
CA TYR A 170 -8.30 -15.59 28.36
C TYR A 170 -8.40 -14.48 29.41
N GLY A 171 -9.57 -13.89 29.63
CA GLY A 171 -9.75 -12.66 30.39
C GLY A 171 -9.61 -11.40 29.54
N ARG A 172 -10.20 -10.32 30.04
CA ARG A 172 -10.22 -9.03 29.36
C ARG A 172 -8.80 -8.42 29.21
N GLU A 173 -8.05 -8.50 30.31
CA GLU A 173 -6.71 -7.95 30.43
C GLU A 173 -5.73 -8.62 29.43
N ALA A 174 -5.79 -9.95 29.34
CA ALA A 174 -4.98 -10.72 28.37
C ALA A 174 -5.35 -10.39 26.93
N CYS A 175 -6.63 -10.13 26.62
CA CYS A 175 -7.05 -9.68 25.29
C CYS A 175 -6.51 -8.28 24.96
N CYS A 176 -6.49 -7.37 25.93
CA CYS A 176 -5.90 -6.04 25.77
C CYS A 176 -4.38 -6.12 25.53
N GLU A 177 -3.67 -6.92 26.34
CA GLU A 177 -2.23 -7.16 26.13
C GLU A 177 -1.93 -7.80 24.75
N LEU A 178 -2.78 -8.72 24.29
CA LEU A 178 -2.63 -9.33 22.97
C LEU A 178 -2.78 -8.26 21.86
N ALA A 179 -3.72 -7.33 21.99
CA ALA A 179 -3.88 -6.22 21.06
C ALA A 179 -2.67 -5.27 21.07
N THR A 180 -2.00 -5.09 22.22
CA THR A 180 -0.81 -4.24 22.35
C THR A 180 0.35 -4.70 21.47
N ILE A 181 0.40 -5.99 21.07
CA ILE A 181 1.41 -6.46 20.10
C ILE A 181 1.32 -5.65 18.79
N SER A 182 0.10 -5.34 18.33
CA SER A 182 -0.11 -4.49 17.15
C SER A 182 0.43 -3.07 17.36
N GLU A 183 0.14 -2.48 18.51
CA GLU A 183 0.62 -1.13 18.88
C GLU A 183 2.15 -1.07 18.94
N ILE A 184 2.79 -2.03 19.61
CA ILE A 184 4.26 -2.08 19.70
C ILE A 184 4.87 -2.13 18.29
N VAL A 185 4.36 -3.01 17.42
CA VAL A 185 4.90 -3.18 16.06
C VAL A 185 4.55 -1.99 15.18
N GLY A 186 3.29 -1.56 15.18
CA GLY A 186 2.79 -0.55 14.27
C GLY A 186 3.14 0.88 14.65
N MET A 187 3.26 1.15 15.96
CA MET A 187 3.43 2.52 16.46
C MET A 187 4.84 2.80 17.00
N GLN A 188 5.54 1.77 17.53
CA GLN A 188 6.80 1.98 18.24
C GLN A 188 8.00 1.33 17.54
N THR A 189 7.97 0.00 17.26
CA THR A 189 9.15 -0.76 16.82
C THR A 189 8.75 -1.91 15.86
N PRO A 190 9.00 -1.78 14.55
CA PRO A 190 9.70 -0.73 13.82
C PRO A 190 8.93 0.60 13.70
N GLY A 191 7.62 0.66 14.03
CA GLY A 191 6.81 1.86 13.99
C GLY A 191 6.18 2.12 12.60
N LEU A 192 6.18 3.37 12.12
CA LEU A 192 5.45 3.84 10.94
C LEU A 192 5.63 2.94 9.70
N HIS A 193 6.83 2.47 9.49
CA HIS A 193 7.18 1.66 8.33
C HIS A 193 7.27 0.16 8.65
N SER A 194 6.53 -0.31 9.64
CA SER A 194 6.47 -1.73 10.00
C SER A 194 5.81 -2.59 8.91
N PHE A 195 6.29 -3.83 8.79
CA PHE A 195 5.65 -4.92 8.06
C PHE A 195 5.73 -6.18 8.90
N PHE A 196 4.59 -6.59 9.47
CA PHE A 196 4.49 -7.68 10.42
C PHE A 196 4.49 -9.03 9.70
N LEU A 197 5.48 -9.89 10.00
CA LEU A 197 5.64 -11.20 9.34
C LEU A 197 5.08 -12.35 10.16
N SER A 198 5.42 -12.41 11.46
CA SER A 198 5.03 -13.52 12.32
C SER A 198 5.01 -13.15 13.79
N ALA A 199 4.19 -13.87 14.56
CA ALA A 199 4.25 -13.84 16.01
C ALA A 199 4.19 -15.26 16.57
N ARG A 200 4.96 -15.51 17.63
CA ARG A 200 4.88 -16.71 18.46
C ARG A 200 4.49 -16.29 19.87
N ILE A 201 3.28 -16.64 20.28
CA ILE A 201 2.66 -16.24 21.54
C ILE A 201 2.54 -17.48 22.43
N ASN A 202 3.07 -17.40 23.63
CA ASN A 202 2.93 -18.44 24.66
C ASN A 202 2.20 -17.85 25.85
N PHE A 203 0.94 -18.25 26.08
CA PHE A 203 0.14 -17.81 27.19
C PHE A 203 0.64 -18.45 28.49
N LYS A 204 1.16 -17.59 29.34
CA LYS A 204 1.73 -17.97 30.63
C LYS A 204 1.73 -16.76 31.55
N GLN A 205 1.29 -16.95 32.77
CA GLN A 205 1.35 -15.88 33.76
C GLN A 205 2.82 -15.53 34.06
N ASN A 206 3.15 -14.29 33.86
CA ASN A 206 4.44 -13.72 34.20
C ASN A 206 4.25 -12.72 35.36
N LYS A 207 5.27 -12.66 36.24
CA LYS A 207 5.31 -11.67 37.35
C LYS A 207 6.29 -10.53 37.07
N PHE A 208 6.51 -10.22 35.79
CA PHE A 208 7.49 -9.23 35.38
C PHE A 208 6.81 -7.92 34.93
N VAL A 209 7.57 -6.85 34.90
CA VAL A 209 7.15 -5.60 34.25
C VAL A 209 6.96 -5.85 32.76
N SER A 210 5.86 -5.36 32.22
CA SER A 210 5.56 -5.49 30.79
C SER A 210 6.56 -4.68 29.98
N ASN A 211 7.37 -5.34 29.17
CA ASN A 211 8.42 -4.71 28.37
C ASN A 211 8.60 -5.39 27.01
N PHE A 212 9.28 -4.70 26.11
CA PHE A 212 9.74 -5.27 24.85
C PHE A 212 11.15 -4.78 24.52
N PHE A 213 11.85 -5.55 23.70
CA PHE A 213 13.20 -5.23 23.22
C PHE A 213 13.48 -5.94 21.91
N ILE A 214 14.46 -5.44 21.17
CA ILE A 214 14.94 -6.04 19.94
C ILE A 214 16.01 -7.07 20.31
N GLU A 215 15.75 -8.36 20.02
CA GLU A 215 16.73 -9.43 20.21
C GLU A 215 17.82 -9.42 19.15
N HIS A 216 17.43 -9.14 17.89
CA HIS A 216 18.34 -9.22 16.75
C HIS A 216 17.81 -8.40 15.57
N ILE A 217 18.75 -7.83 14.78
CA ILE A 217 18.45 -7.18 13.50
C ILE A 217 19.30 -7.83 12.40
N ASP A 218 18.65 -8.33 11.36
CA ASP A 218 19.33 -8.68 10.11
C ASP A 218 19.23 -7.47 9.14
N PHE A 219 20.32 -6.72 9.06
CA PHE A 219 20.41 -5.50 8.24
C PHE A 219 20.28 -5.75 6.74
N ARG A 220 20.52 -6.97 6.25
CA ARG A 220 20.39 -7.32 4.82
C ARG A 220 18.94 -7.26 4.35
N PHE A 221 18.01 -7.55 5.27
CA PHE A 221 16.58 -7.62 4.99
C PHE A 221 15.78 -6.60 5.81
N ASN A 222 16.44 -5.77 6.62
CA ASN A 222 15.82 -4.90 7.61
C ASN A 222 14.82 -5.66 8.51
N LEU A 223 15.18 -6.91 8.86
CA LEU A 223 14.36 -7.81 9.65
C LEU A 223 14.71 -7.70 11.13
N LEU A 224 13.70 -7.41 11.94
CA LEU A 224 13.80 -7.31 13.39
C LEU A 224 13.17 -8.55 14.03
N LYS A 225 13.84 -9.08 15.04
CA LYS A 225 13.29 -10.04 16.01
C LYS A 225 13.05 -9.31 17.31
N ILE A 226 11.79 -9.22 17.72
CA ILE A 226 11.35 -8.44 18.88
C ILE A 226 10.80 -9.42 19.92
N SER A 227 11.29 -9.33 21.16
CA SER A 227 10.71 -10.03 22.31
C SER A 227 9.78 -9.09 23.07
N ILE A 228 8.61 -9.62 23.45
CA ILE A 228 7.59 -8.91 24.22
C ILE A 228 7.25 -9.78 25.42
N ASN A 229 7.41 -9.24 26.61
CA ASN A 229 7.04 -9.85 27.88
C ASN A 229 5.82 -9.13 28.42
N ALA A 230 4.67 -9.79 28.44
CA ALA A 230 3.43 -9.30 29.03
C ALA A 230 3.07 -10.06 30.31
N ASN A 231 2.10 -9.62 31.08
CA ASN A 231 1.66 -10.32 32.28
C ASN A 231 1.02 -11.67 31.94
N SER A 232 0.29 -11.75 30.82
CA SER A 232 -0.47 -12.94 30.40
C SER A 232 0.24 -13.83 29.38
N PHE A 233 1.33 -13.35 28.76
CA PHE A 233 2.08 -14.12 27.76
C PHE A 233 3.52 -13.62 27.58
N THR A 234 4.31 -14.46 26.90
CA THR A 234 5.53 -14.01 26.20
C THR A 234 5.30 -14.11 24.70
N CYS A 235 5.85 -13.16 23.93
CA CYS A 235 5.71 -13.16 22.48
C CYS A 235 7.04 -12.86 21.80
N LYS A 236 7.32 -13.59 20.71
CA LYS A 236 8.41 -13.29 19.77
C LYS A 236 7.82 -12.89 18.44
N VAL A 237 8.23 -11.73 17.95
CA VAL A 237 7.75 -11.13 16.71
C VAL A 237 8.87 -11.06 15.69
N ASP A 238 8.57 -11.42 14.44
CA ASP A 238 9.39 -11.07 13.29
C ASP A 238 8.68 -9.94 12.51
N ALA A 239 9.37 -8.83 12.33
CA ALA A 239 8.87 -7.67 11.57
C ALA A 239 9.96 -7.10 10.67
N ILE A 240 9.58 -6.56 9.51
CA ILE A 240 10.50 -5.86 8.60
C ILE A 240 10.23 -4.36 8.70
N LEU A 241 11.31 -3.57 8.68
CA LEU A 241 11.23 -2.14 8.38
C LEU A 241 11.14 -2.01 6.85
N ARG A 242 9.93 -1.73 6.34
CA ARG A 242 9.68 -1.55 4.90
C ARG A 242 10.24 -0.24 4.39
N PRO A 243 10.54 -0.12 3.08
CA PRO A 243 10.97 1.14 2.49
C PRO A 243 9.95 2.26 2.73
N LYS A 244 10.47 3.46 2.97
CA LYS A 244 9.67 4.69 3.04
C LYS A 244 9.02 4.98 1.68
N PRO A 245 7.86 5.66 1.64
CA PRO A 245 7.22 6.07 0.39
C PRO A 245 8.18 6.81 -0.54
N ALA A 246 8.07 6.57 -1.84
CA ALA A 246 8.88 7.26 -2.83
C ALA A 246 8.29 8.65 -3.09
N TYR A 247 8.90 9.67 -2.55
CA TYR A 247 8.58 11.06 -2.89
C TYR A 247 9.41 11.52 -4.10
N GLY A 248 8.81 12.36 -4.94
CA GLY A 248 9.50 12.93 -6.11
C GLY A 248 10.66 13.85 -5.69
N THR A 249 11.71 13.89 -6.51
CA THR A 249 12.85 14.78 -6.32
C THR A 249 12.40 16.25 -6.22
N SER A 250 13.03 17.01 -5.32
CA SER A 250 12.68 18.41 -5.12
C SER A 250 13.00 19.28 -6.35
N LEU A 251 12.27 20.39 -6.53
CA LEU A 251 12.52 21.33 -7.62
C LEU A 251 13.96 21.89 -7.57
N ILE A 252 14.49 22.08 -6.37
CA ILE A 252 15.87 22.57 -6.16
C ILE A 252 16.87 21.59 -6.78
N ASN A 253 16.73 20.32 -6.49
CA ASN A 253 17.64 19.28 -6.98
C ASN A 253 17.49 19.01 -8.49
N MET A 254 16.33 19.35 -9.06
CA MET A 254 16.10 19.22 -10.50
C MET A 254 16.48 20.46 -11.31
N ARG A 255 16.81 21.59 -10.65
CA ARG A 255 17.00 22.89 -11.29
C ARG A 255 18.08 22.88 -12.37
N SER A 256 19.17 22.16 -12.16
CA SER A 256 20.29 22.07 -13.11
C SER A 256 20.04 21.13 -14.31
N MET A 257 18.89 20.45 -14.35
CA MET A 257 18.59 19.48 -15.40
C MET A 257 18.02 20.12 -16.66
N VAL A 258 17.47 21.34 -16.54
CA VAL A 258 16.70 22.04 -17.61
C VAL A 258 17.10 23.50 -17.68
N ASP A 259 17.15 24.06 -18.87
CA ASP A 259 17.34 25.49 -19.07
C ASP A 259 16.03 26.27 -18.81
N ASP A 260 16.12 27.50 -18.31
CA ASP A 260 14.99 28.31 -17.83
C ASP A 260 13.86 28.56 -18.84
N SER A 261 14.17 28.48 -20.13
CA SER A 261 13.26 28.72 -21.25
C SER A 261 13.09 27.47 -22.17
N GLU A 262 13.65 26.33 -21.80
CA GLU A 262 13.66 25.13 -22.65
C GLU A 262 12.24 24.69 -23.04
N PHE A 263 11.27 24.86 -22.15
CA PHE A 263 9.87 24.46 -22.32
C PHE A 263 8.89 25.64 -22.34
N CYS A 264 9.35 26.86 -22.60
CA CYS A 264 8.51 28.09 -22.52
C CYS A 264 7.25 28.06 -23.44
N ASN A 265 7.28 27.29 -24.52
CA ASN A 265 6.15 27.11 -25.43
C ASN A 265 5.30 25.89 -25.13
N VAL A 266 5.55 25.20 -24.01
CA VAL A 266 4.80 24.02 -23.61
C VAL A 266 3.64 24.42 -22.72
N ASN A 267 2.43 24.07 -23.18
CA ASN A 267 1.23 24.06 -22.34
C ASN A 267 0.74 22.62 -22.24
N ALA A 268 1.01 21.99 -21.09
CA ALA A 268 0.84 20.56 -20.91
C ALA A 268 -0.43 20.20 -20.11
N LEU A 269 -1.16 19.20 -20.60
CA LEU A 269 -2.15 18.46 -19.80
C LEU A 269 -1.49 17.17 -19.29
N ILE A 270 -1.37 17.03 -17.97
CA ILE A 270 -0.75 15.87 -17.33
C ILE A 270 -1.81 15.09 -16.58
N ILE A 271 -2.32 14.03 -17.21
CA ILE A 271 -3.38 13.19 -16.65
C ILE A 271 -2.75 12.21 -15.68
N GLY A 272 -3.17 12.25 -14.39
CA GLY A 272 -2.51 11.50 -13.32
C GLY A 272 -1.19 12.15 -12.88
N GLY A 273 -1.17 13.48 -12.75
CA GLY A 273 0.02 14.29 -12.47
C GLY A 273 0.39 14.44 -10.99
N SER A 274 -0.41 13.90 -10.05
CA SER A 274 -0.25 14.18 -8.61
C SER A 274 1.02 13.58 -7.98
N ARG A 275 1.62 12.56 -8.57
CA ARG A 275 2.81 11.86 -8.04
C ARG A 275 3.57 11.09 -9.12
N GLY A 276 4.75 10.59 -8.77
CA GLY A 276 5.55 9.70 -9.61
C GLY A 276 5.96 10.34 -10.94
N LEU A 277 5.73 9.66 -12.06
CA LEU A 277 6.12 10.14 -13.38
C LEU A 277 5.44 11.45 -13.77
N GLY A 278 4.14 11.60 -13.46
CA GLY A 278 3.39 12.80 -13.79
C GLY A 278 3.85 14.02 -12.98
N GLU A 279 4.15 13.85 -11.70
CA GLU A 279 4.76 14.88 -10.85
C GLU A 279 6.12 15.34 -11.41
N SER A 280 6.94 14.36 -11.82
CA SER A 280 8.27 14.66 -12.40
C SER A 280 8.16 15.46 -13.69
N VAL A 281 7.22 15.11 -14.58
CA VAL A 281 6.96 15.86 -15.82
C VAL A 281 6.49 17.29 -15.52
N ALA A 282 5.58 17.48 -14.56
CA ALA A 282 5.10 18.81 -14.17
C ALA A 282 6.26 19.70 -13.66
N LYS A 283 7.15 19.13 -12.83
CA LYS A 283 8.34 19.83 -12.33
C LYS A 283 9.31 20.21 -13.47
N LEU A 284 9.60 19.28 -14.37
CA LEU A 284 10.49 19.53 -15.51
C LEU A 284 9.95 20.65 -16.42
N ILE A 285 8.67 20.58 -16.78
CA ILE A 285 8.03 21.60 -17.62
C ILE A 285 8.06 22.96 -16.95
N ALA A 286 7.72 23.04 -15.66
CA ALA A 286 7.73 24.28 -14.90
C ALA A 286 9.15 24.88 -14.79
N LEU A 287 10.17 24.07 -14.53
CA LEU A 287 11.56 24.52 -14.47
C LEU A 287 12.04 25.09 -15.81
N GLY A 288 11.61 24.50 -16.93
CA GLY A 288 11.91 24.98 -18.28
C GLY A 288 10.97 26.09 -18.77
N GLY A 289 10.16 26.72 -17.91
CA GLY A 289 9.35 27.89 -18.28
C GLY A 289 7.99 27.58 -18.88
N GLY A 290 7.58 26.32 -18.99
CA GLY A 290 6.26 25.91 -19.49
C GLY A 290 5.18 25.96 -18.42
N GLU A 291 3.93 25.82 -18.85
CA GLU A 291 2.75 25.75 -18.00
C GLU A 291 2.13 24.37 -18.04
N SER A 292 1.44 23.98 -16.96
CA SER A 292 0.73 22.70 -16.92
C SER A 292 -0.57 22.74 -16.16
N LEU A 293 -1.52 21.89 -16.59
CA LEU A 293 -2.67 21.45 -15.83
C LEU A 293 -2.45 20.01 -15.43
N ILE A 294 -2.38 19.71 -14.12
CA ILE A 294 -2.29 18.35 -13.62
C ILE A 294 -3.64 17.86 -13.13
N THR A 295 -3.98 16.60 -13.46
CA THR A 295 -5.22 16.02 -12.96
C THR A 295 -4.96 14.97 -11.87
N TYR A 296 -5.93 14.78 -11.00
CA TYR A 296 -5.92 13.79 -9.93
C TYR A 296 -7.31 13.15 -9.77
N SER A 297 -7.34 11.94 -9.20
CA SER A 297 -8.56 11.29 -8.72
C SER A 297 -8.71 11.48 -7.21
N ASN A 298 -7.82 10.87 -6.41
CA ASN A 298 -7.87 10.88 -4.94
C ASN A 298 -6.70 11.67 -4.30
N GLY A 299 -5.81 12.26 -5.08
CA GLY A 299 -4.59 12.89 -4.60
C GLY A 299 -4.66 14.42 -4.56
N TYR A 300 -5.70 15.01 -3.96
CA TYR A 300 -5.85 16.46 -3.88
C TYR A 300 -4.65 17.12 -3.19
N ASP A 301 -4.29 16.66 -1.99
CA ASP A 301 -3.21 17.26 -1.20
C ASP A 301 -1.85 17.15 -1.91
N ASP A 302 -1.59 16.03 -2.57
CA ASP A 302 -0.39 15.85 -3.38
C ASP A 302 -0.35 16.85 -4.55
N CYS A 303 -1.46 17.02 -5.28
CA CYS A 303 -1.57 18.00 -6.36
C CYS A 303 -1.42 19.43 -5.86
N LEU A 304 -2.07 19.76 -4.76
CA LEU A 304 -2.02 21.10 -4.16
C LEU A 304 -0.60 21.42 -3.70
N SER A 305 0.07 20.49 -3.04
CA SER A 305 1.46 20.63 -2.60
C SER A 305 2.40 20.84 -3.80
N LEU A 306 2.22 20.06 -4.88
CA LEU A 306 3.01 20.20 -6.10
C LEU A 306 2.77 21.57 -6.76
N SER A 307 1.51 21.97 -6.95
CA SER A 307 1.14 23.26 -7.53
C SER A 307 1.71 24.43 -6.72
N ASN A 308 1.60 24.38 -5.38
CA ASN A 308 2.17 25.39 -4.49
C ASN A 308 3.70 25.45 -4.58
N SER A 309 4.37 24.31 -4.67
CA SER A 309 5.84 24.27 -4.81
C SER A 309 6.31 24.89 -6.13
N ILE A 310 5.58 24.66 -7.22
CA ILE A 310 5.84 25.26 -8.53
C ILE A 310 5.53 26.76 -8.51
N SER A 311 4.45 27.18 -7.85
CA SER A 311 4.10 28.59 -7.71
C SER A 311 5.14 29.39 -6.93
N LYS A 312 5.77 28.78 -5.91
CA LYS A 312 6.87 29.42 -5.12
C LYS A 312 8.10 29.79 -5.95
N ILE A 313 8.32 29.14 -7.08
CA ILE A 313 9.39 29.51 -8.03
C ILE A 313 8.90 30.41 -9.17
N GLY A 314 7.71 31.01 -9.03
CA GLY A 314 7.14 31.96 -10.01
C GLY A 314 6.62 31.29 -11.29
N LYS A 315 6.32 29.98 -11.25
CA LYS A 315 5.83 29.21 -12.40
C LYS A 315 4.37 28.80 -12.18
N LYS A 316 3.68 28.41 -13.27
CA LYS A 316 2.24 28.13 -13.24
C LYS A 316 1.95 26.64 -13.40
N CYS A 317 1.21 26.09 -12.45
CA CYS A 317 0.70 24.72 -12.48
C CYS A 317 -0.70 24.71 -11.89
N SER A 318 -1.72 24.51 -12.74
CA SER A 318 -3.11 24.39 -12.31
C SER A 318 -3.46 22.95 -11.95
N ILE A 319 -4.53 22.74 -11.18
CA ILE A 319 -4.98 21.41 -10.75
C ILE A 319 -6.46 21.21 -11.11
N ALA A 320 -6.86 19.99 -11.48
CA ALA A 320 -8.24 19.62 -11.71
C ALA A 320 -8.53 18.20 -11.21
N LYS A 321 -9.69 17.99 -10.59
CA LYS A 321 -10.16 16.64 -10.24
C LYS A 321 -10.79 16.02 -11.47
N ILE A 322 -10.18 14.98 -12.02
CA ILE A 322 -10.67 14.19 -13.16
C ILE A 322 -10.31 12.73 -12.92
N THR A 323 -11.33 11.90 -12.73
CA THR A 323 -11.19 10.46 -12.51
C THR A 323 -11.40 9.69 -13.81
N ILE A 324 -10.46 8.84 -14.18
CA ILE A 324 -10.57 7.97 -15.36
C ILE A 324 -11.08 6.61 -14.89
N PRO A 325 -12.11 6.04 -15.52
CA PRO A 325 -12.75 6.44 -16.78
C PRO A 325 -13.95 7.42 -16.66
N ASP A 326 -14.42 7.72 -15.45
CA ASP A 326 -15.76 8.30 -15.20
C ASP A 326 -15.91 9.74 -15.75
N ASP A 327 -14.87 10.55 -15.61
CA ASP A 327 -14.92 11.98 -15.91
C ASP A 327 -14.31 12.34 -17.28
N LEU A 328 -14.18 11.40 -18.22
CA LEU A 328 -13.56 11.64 -19.54
C LEU A 328 -14.23 12.78 -20.32
N HIS A 329 -15.55 12.97 -20.16
CA HIS A 329 -16.31 14.05 -20.79
C HIS A 329 -15.82 15.44 -20.40
N LEU A 330 -15.17 15.61 -19.24
CA LEU A 330 -14.63 16.90 -18.80
C LEU A 330 -13.47 17.37 -19.68
N PHE A 331 -12.76 16.47 -20.38
CA PHE A 331 -11.70 16.87 -21.31
C PHE A 331 -12.23 17.62 -22.54
N GLU A 332 -13.50 17.51 -22.90
CA GLU A 332 -14.11 18.27 -23.99
C GLU A 332 -14.14 19.78 -23.71
N LYS A 333 -14.08 20.18 -22.44
CA LYS A 333 -14.05 21.58 -21.98
C LYS A 333 -12.62 22.12 -21.85
N LEU A 334 -11.61 21.27 -22.03
CA LEU A 334 -10.22 21.64 -21.86
C LEU A 334 -9.59 21.95 -23.23
N GLU A 335 -9.18 23.19 -23.40
CA GLU A 335 -8.59 23.70 -24.64
C GLU A 335 -7.16 24.18 -24.39
N ASN A 336 -6.46 24.46 -25.51
CA ASN A 336 -5.15 25.12 -25.51
C ASN A 336 -3.95 24.32 -25.05
N PHE A 337 -4.03 23.00 -24.95
CA PHE A 337 -2.85 22.17 -24.73
C PHE A 337 -2.17 21.77 -26.03
N ASN A 338 -0.84 21.77 -26.03
CA ASN A 338 -0.01 21.25 -27.13
C ASN A 338 0.72 19.96 -26.74
N HIS A 339 0.86 19.66 -25.42
CA HIS A 339 1.39 18.41 -24.92
C HIS A 339 0.37 17.72 -24.00
N ILE A 340 0.17 16.41 -24.17
CA ILE A 340 -0.64 15.59 -23.29
C ILE A 340 0.17 14.41 -22.79
N TYR A 341 0.22 14.21 -21.48
CA TYR A 341 0.88 13.08 -20.84
C TYR A 341 -0.17 12.21 -20.15
N TYR A 342 -0.25 10.93 -20.52
CA TYR A 342 -1.28 10.00 -20.03
C TYR A 342 -0.69 9.01 -19.03
N PHE A 343 -0.81 9.30 -17.72
CA PHE A 343 -0.29 8.45 -16.64
C PHE A 343 -1.32 7.71 -15.79
N PRO A 344 -2.65 7.73 -16.05
CA PRO A 344 -3.57 6.95 -15.25
C PRO A 344 -3.19 5.48 -15.26
N THR A 345 -3.17 4.88 -14.06
CA THR A 345 -2.82 3.48 -13.90
C THR A 345 -3.52 2.91 -12.67
N PRO A 346 -4.18 1.75 -12.78
CA PRO A 346 -4.58 0.97 -11.62
C PRO A 346 -3.34 0.44 -10.88
N LYS A 347 -3.54 -0.17 -9.72
CA LYS A 347 -2.47 -0.84 -9.00
C LYS A 347 -1.88 -1.98 -9.86
N ILE A 348 -0.59 -1.87 -10.22
CA ILE A 348 0.09 -2.84 -11.08
C ILE A 348 0.52 -4.07 -10.28
N PHE A 349 1.15 -3.86 -9.12
CA PHE A 349 1.66 -4.91 -8.25
C PHE A 349 0.69 -5.14 -7.09
N GLY A 350 -0.12 -6.15 -7.14
CA GLY A 350 -1.13 -6.45 -6.10
C GLY A 350 -1.71 -7.86 -6.26
N LYS A 351 -1.33 -8.53 -7.33
CA LYS A 351 -1.73 -9.92 -7.59
C LYS A 351 -1.08 -10.86 -6.57
N ARG A 352 -1.88 -11.75 -6.02
CA ARG A 352 -1.44 -12.69 -4.98
C ARG A 352 -1.04 -14.05 -5.51
N ASN A 353 -1.34 -14.34 -6.78
CA ASN A 353 -0.98 -15.59 -7.46
C ASN A 353 -0.57 -15.30 -8.91
N VAL A 354 -0.05 -16.29 -9.61
CA VAL A 354 0.36 -16.18 -11.02
C VAL A 354 -0.77 -16.54 -11.99
N GLN A 355 -1.92 -17.01 -11.47
CA GLN A 355 -3.06 -17.39 -12.32
C GLN A 355 -3.64 -16.14 -13.00
N TYR A 356 -3.94 -16.25 -14.31
CA TYR A 356 -4.52 -15.15 -15.08
C TYR A 356 -5.91 -14.76 -14.55
N ASP A 357 -6.10 -13.46 -14.31
CA ASP A 357 -7.35 -12.88 -13.82
C ASP A 357 -7.97 -11.97 -14.88
N LYS A 358 -9.06 -12.44 -15.48
CA LYS A 358 -9.76 -11.68 -16.52
C LYS A 358 -10.37 -10.37 -16.01
N ASN A 359 -10.78 -10.30 -14.75
CA ASN A 359 -11.33 -9.06 -14.18
C ASN A 359 -10.22 -8.01 -14.03
N LEU A 360 -9.05 -8.42 -13.57
CA LEU A 360 -7.89 -7.56 -13.49
C LEU A 360 -7.46 -7.07 -14.89
N TYR A 361 -7.47 -7.97 -15.89
CA TYR A 361 -7.24 -7.58 -17.29
C TYR A 361 -8.23 -6.52 -17.76
N ASN A 362 -9.53 -6.69 -17.50
CA ASN A 362 -10.56 -5.74 -17.90
C ASN A 362 -10.34 -4.35 -17.26
N ILE A 363 -9.89 -4.30 -16.01
CA ILE A 363 -9.54 -3.04 -15.33
C ILE A 363 -8.38 -2.34 -16.06
N PHE A 364 -7.32 -3.05 -16.40
CA PHE A 364 -6.19 -2.50 -17.17
C PHE A 364 -6.61 -2.09 -18.58
N TYR A 365 -7.42 -2.92 -19.23
CA TYR A 365 -7.92 -2.65 -20.58
C TYR A 365 -8.77 -1.39 -20.63
N GLU A 366 -9.66 -1.18 -19.63
CA GLU A 366 -10.48 0.02 -19.54
C GLU A 366 -9.63 1.29 -19.46
N ILE A 367 -8.59 1.28 -18.63
CA ILE A 367 -7.73 2.46 -18.47
C ILE A 367 -6.78 2.66 -19.66
N TYR A 368 -6.07 1.60 -20.08
CA TYR A 368 -4.99 1.77 -21.08
C TYR A 368 -5.48 1.76 -22.53
N VAL A 369 -6.67 1.22 -22.79
CA VAL A 369 -7.19 1.08 -24.15
C VAL A 369 -8.46 1.92 -24.34
N ASN A 370 -9.55 1.61 -23.64
CA ASN A 370 -10.84 2.25 -23.87
C ASN A 370 -10.81 3.75 -23.51
N SER A 371 -10.33 4.08 -22.32
CA SER A 371 -10.25 5.47 -21.86
C SER A 371 -9.27 6.27 -22.70
N PHE A 372 -8.14 5.67 -23.08
CA PHE A 372 -7.18 6.34 -23.96
C PHE A 372 -7.74 6.55 -25.36
N LYS A 373 -8.49 5.58 -25.91
CA LYS A 373 -9.17 5.73 -27.19
C LYS A 373 -10.17 6.88 -27.17
N LYS A 374 -11.00 6.96 -26.13
CA LYS A 374 -11.95 8.08 -25.95
C LYS A 374 -11.22 9.41 -25.84
N LEU A 375 -10.09 9.47 -25.14
CA LEU A 375 -9.25 10.66 -25.07
C LEU A 375 -8.77 11.10 -26.46
N LEU A 376 -8.29 10.16 -27.27
CA LEU A 376 -7.87 10.45 -28.66
C LEU A 376 -9.03 10.99 -29.50
N GLU A 377 -10.23 10.44 -29.36
CA GLU A 377 -11.47 10.89 -30.05
C GLU A 377 -11.83 12.33 -29.65
N ILE A 378 -11.71 12.67 -28.34
CA ILE A 378 -11.99 14.04 -27.85
C ILE A 378 -11.01 15.04 -28.48
N PHE A 379 -9.71 14.77 -28.39
CA PHE A 379 -8.69 15.69 -28.91
C PHE A 379 -8.56 15.69 -30.45
N SER A 380 -9.13 14.70 -31.14
CA SER A 380 -9.20 14.70 -32.62
C SER A 380 -10.10 15.81 -33.17
N LYS A 381 -10.99 16.34 -32.34
CA LYS A 381 -11.88 17.47 -32.73
C LYS A 381 -11.15 18.80 -32.78
N THR A 382 -9.94 18.91 -32.21
CA THR A 382 -9.15 20.14 -32.19
C THR A 382 -8.44 20.40 -33.52
N GLN A 383 -8.26 21.67 -33.85
CA GLN A 383 -7.46 22.10 -35.02
C GLN A 383 -5.98 22.32 -34.68
N LYS A 384 -5.60 22.24 -33.39
CA LYS A 384 -4.23 22.47 -32.93
C LYS A 384 -3.39 21.21 -33.07
N LYS A 385 -2.10 21.38 -33.35
CA LYS A 385 -1.13 20.28 -33.28
C LYS A 385 -0.89 19.89 -31.83
N ILE A 386 -1.05 18.62 -31.51
CA ILE A 386 -0.89 18.05 -30.16
C ILE A 386 0.06 16.86 -30.21
N SER A 387 1.04 16.85 -29.32
CA SER A 387 1.83 15.65 -29.01
C SER A 387 1.26 14.94 -27.81
N ILE A 388 0.99 13.64 -27.92
CA ILE A 388 0.45 12.82 -26.83
C ILE A 388 1.49 11.76 -26.44
N PHE A 389 1.82 11.68 -25.16
CA PHE A 389 2.70 10.67 -24.61
C PHE A 389 1.90 9.49 -24.06
N TYR A 390 2.15 8.29 -24.58
CA TYR A 390 1.60 7.03 -24.08
C TYR A 390 2.69 6.19 -23.43
N PRO A 391 2.70 6.03 -22.08
CA PRO A 391 3.67 5.21 -21.39
C PRO A 391 3.37 3.72 -21.55
N SER A 392 4.28 2.98 -22.17
CA SER A 392 4.31 1.53 -22.13
C SER A 392 5.36 1.05 -21.11
N SER A 393 5.70 -0.22 -21.11
CA SER A 393 6.59 -0.83 -20.12
C SER A 393 7.62 -1.75 -20.80
N ILE A 394 8.84 -1.76 -20.28
CA ILE A 394 9.89 -2.73 -20.68
C ILE A 394 9.44 -4.19 -20.39
N SER A 395 8.48 -4.39 -19.49
CA SER A 395 7.89 -5.71 -19.20
C SER A 395 7.19 -6.32 -20.44
N VAL A 396 6.84 -5.51 -21.44
CA VAL A 396 6.33 -6.01 -22.73
C VAL A 396 7.41 -6.81 -23.49
N ASN A 397 8.69 -6.45 -23.33
CA ASN A 397 9.82 -7.19 -23.94
C ASN A 397 10.18 -8.45 -23.13
N ASN A 398 10.06 -8.36 -21.78
CA ASN A 398 10.43 -9.40 -20.85
C ASN A 398 9.23 -9.71 -19.95
N PRO A 399 8.24 -10.50 -20.45
CA PRO A 399 7.00 -10.72 -19.73
C PRO A 399 7.23 -11.54 -18.45
N LEU A 400 6.65 -11.05 -17.35
CA LEU A 400 6.59 -11.76 -16.07
C LEU A 400 5.18 -12.30 -15.89
N PRO A 401 5.02 -13.57 -15.47
CA PRO A 401 3.69 -14.19 -15.29
C PRO A 401 2.78 -13.41 -14.33
N GLU A 402 3.36 -12.80 -13.29
CA GLU A 402 2.63 -11.99 -12.31
C GLU A 402 2.06 -10.69 -12.89
N LEU A 403 2.53 -10.26 -14.06
CA LEU A 403 2.12 -9.04 -14.77
C LEU A 403 1.41 -9.33 -16.09
N ALA A 404 0.95 -10.55 -16.33
CA ALA A 404 0.41 -10.97 -17.62
C ALA A 404 -0.73 -10.05 -18.10
N GLU A 405 -1.70 -9.73 -17.25
CA GLU A 405 -2.86 -8.90 -17.56
C GLU A 405 -2.46 -7.46 -17.90
N TYR A 406 -1.53 -6.91 -17.11
CA TYR A 406 -0.97 -5.58 -17.34
C TYR A 406 -0.22 -5.50 -18.68
N ILE A 407 0.61 -6.50 -18.95
CA ILE A 407 1.43 -6.57 -20.18
C ILE A 407 0.53 -6.69 -21.41
N GLU A 408 -0.47 -7.57 -21.35
CA GLU A 408 -1.42 -7.76 -22.45
C GLU A 408 -2.18 -6.47 -22.78
N ALA A 409 -2.70 -5.77 -21.75
CA ALA A 409 -3.39 -4.51 -21.94
C ALA A 409 -2.45 -3.42 -22.53
N LYS A 410 -1.16 -3.37 -22.11
CA LYS A 410 -0.17 -2.46 -22.70
C LYS A 410 0.13 -2.77 -24.17
N ILE A 411 0.22 -4.04 -24.54
CA ILE A 411 0.41 -4.46 -25.94
C ILE A 411 -0.75 -3.99 -26.80
N VAL A 412 -2.00 -4.14 -26.32
CA VAL A 412 -3.18 -3.68 -27.04
C VAL A 412 -3.18 -2.14 -27.16
N GLY A 413 -2.83 -1.43 -26.10
CA GLY A 413 -2.68 0.03 -26.13
C GLY A 413 -1.59 0.51 -27.11
N GLU A 414 -0.43 -0.16 -27.17
CA GLU A 414 0.58 0.15 -28.20
C GLU A 414 0.03 -0.07 -29.62
N LYS A 415 -0.74 -1.15 -29.85
CA LYS A 415 -1.38 -1.41 -31.15
C LYS A 415 -2.39 -0.33 -31.51
N LEU A 416 -3.18 0.15 -30.55
CA LEU A 416 -4.10 1.27 -30.72
C LEU A 416 -3.34 2.52 -31.16
N CYS A 417 -2.28 2.90 -30.43
CA CYS A 417 -1.45 4.08 -30.76
C CYS A 417 -0.85 4.00 -32.17
N LYS A 418 -0.33 2.83 -32.58
CA LYS A 418 0.27 2.64 -33.90
C LYS A 418 -0.74 2.68 -35.04
N LYS A 419 -1.98 2.28 -34.81
CA LYS A 419 -3.07 2.32 -35.78
C LYS A 419 -3.74 3.67 -35.88
N PHE A 420 -3.60 4.51 -34.84
CA PHE A 420 -4.21 5.83 -34.81
C PHE A 420 -3.48 6.76 -35.76
N ASN A 421 -4.21 7.37 -36.70
CA ASN A 421 -3.71 8.33 -37.67
C ASN A 421 -4.58 9.57 -37.66
N HIS A 422 -4.01 10.71 -37.33
CA HIS A 422 -4.71 11.99 -37.34
C HIS A 422 -3.74 13.13 -37.65
N LYS A 423 -4.14 14.06 -38.54
CA LYS A 423 -3.26 15.13 -39.10
C LYS A 423 -2.65 16.06 -38.04
N ASN A 424 -3.37 16.26 -36.93
CA ASN A 424 -2.97 17.18 -35.86
C ASN A 424 -2.46 16.48 -34.58
N ILE A 425 -2.45 15.15 -34.51
CA ILE A 425 -2.06 14.42 -33.31
C ILE A 425 -0.90 13.48 -33.63
N THR A 426 0.17 13.64 -32.88
CA THR A 426 1.33 12.73 -32.92
C THR A 426 1.47 12.02 -31.59
N ILE A 427 1.55 10.68 -31.59
CA ILE A 427 1.65 9.89 -30.37
C ILE A 427 3.09 9.39 -30.19
N LEU A 428 3.70 9.74 -29.05
CA LEU A 428 4.99 9.17 -28.63
C LEU A 428 4.72 7.98 -27.69
N ILE A 429 5.10 6.79 -28.14
CA ILE A 429 5.07 5.57 -27.31
C ILE A 429 6.47 5.33 -26.75
N SER A 430 6.60 5.07 -25.47
CA SER A 430 7.87 4.63 -24.87
C SER A 430 7.67 3.51 -23.87
N ARG A 431 8.49 2.44 -23.99
CA ARG A 431 8.56 1.35 -23.02
C ARG A 431 9.49 1.77 -21.89
N LEU A 432 8.89 2.21 -20.79
CA LEU A 432 9.61 2.75 -19.65
C LEU A 432 10.30 1.64 -18.84
N PRO A 433 11.52 1.87 -18.35
CA PRO A 433 12.19 0.98 -17.40
C PRO A 433 11.49 1.02 -16.04
N ARG A 434 11.89 0.11 -15.12
CA ARG A 434 11.49 0.22 -13.73
C ARG A 434 11.94 1.56 -13.16
N THR A 435 10.99 2.35 -12.69
CA THR A 435 11.21 3.72 -12.23
C THR A 435 10.82 3.81 -10.76
N LYS A 436 11.60 4.54 -9.95
CA LYS A 436 11.41 4.67 -8.50
C LYS A 436 10.12 5.47 -8.20
N THR A 437 9.02 4.75 -8.00
CA THR A 437 7.69 5.30 -7.69
C THR A 437 7.01 4.41 -6.65
N ASP A 438 5.90 4.87 -6.07
CA ASP A 438 5.11 4.07 -5.13
C ASP A 438 4.67 2.73 -5.73
N GLN A 439 4.37 2.68 -7.03
CA GLN A 439 3.96 1.46 -7.74
C GLN A 439 5.06 0.39 -7.82
N THR A 440 6.32 0.79 -7.75
CA THR A 440 7.47 -0.11 -7.95
C THR A 440 8.26 -0.39 -6.69
N MET A 441 7.75 0.06 -5.53
CA MET A 441 8.37 -0.25 -4.24
C MET A 441 8.43 -1.76 -4.00
N SER A 442 9.50 -2.21 -3.37
CA SER A 442 9.78 -3.62 -3.07
C SER A 442 10.46 -3.72 -1.71
N LEU A 443 10.18 -4.79 -0.95
CA LEU A 443 10.88 -5.08 0.31
C LEU A 443 12.38 -5.35 0.09
N LEU A 444 12.73 -5.92 -1.06
CA LEU A 444 14.12 -6.09 -1.46
C LEU A 444 14.50 -4.98 -2.44
N GLU A 445 15.72 -4.49 -2.32
CA GLU A 445 16.24 -3.50 -3.26
C GLU A 445 16.21 -4.03 -4.68
N ALA A 446 15.57 -3.28 -5.57
CA ALA A 446 15.54 -3.56 -6.99
C ALA A 446 16.03 -2.34 -7.76
N LYS A 447 16.96 -2.56 -8.69
CA LYS A 447 17.48 -1.48 -9.54
C LYS A 447 16.33 -0.74 -10.22
N SER A 448 16.22 0.55 -9.99
CA SER A 448 15.24 1.45 -10.58
C SER A 448 15.88 2.78 -10.92
N LYS A 449 15.38 3.46 -11.96
CA LYS A 449 15.82 4.81 -12.37
C LYS A 449 14.96 5.86 -11.67
N ASN A 450 15.50 7.05 -11.46
CA ASN A 450 14.68 8.15 -10.98
C ASN A 450 13.69 8.61 -12.07
N PRO A 451 12.48 9.05 -11.68
CA PRO A 451 11.46 9.50 -12.64
C PRO A 451 11.95 10.60 -13.61
N GLU A 452 12.69 11.59 -13.11
CA GLU A 452 13.22 12.71 -13.88
C GLU A 452 14.23 12.28 -14.93
N ASP A 453 15.12 11.32 -14.62
CA ASP A 453 16.12 10.80 -15.56
C ASP A 453 15.46 10.05 -16.73
N VAL A 454 14.32 9.41 -16.46
CA VAL A 454 13.55 8.70 -17.48
C VAL A 454 12.70 9.66 -18.31
N MET A 455 12.08 10.66 -17.66
CA MET A 455 11.10 11.52 -18.32
C MET A 455 11.73 12.69 -19.08
N LEU A 456 12.85 13.26 -18.63
CA LEU A 456 13.46 14.42 -19.29
C LEU A 456 13.78 14.18 -20.79
N PRO A 457 14.43 13.09 -21.21
CA PRO A 457 14.65 12.82 -22.62
C PRO A 457 13.35 12.68 -23.43
N LEU A 458 12.29 12.18 -22.80
CA LEU A 458 10.98 12.01 -23.43
C LEU A 458 10.23 13.33 -23.56
N VAL A 459 10.29 14.21 -22.56
CA VAL A 459 9.74 15.57 -22.63
C VAL A 459 10.44 16.35 -23.73
N ARG A 460 11.78 16.27 -23.84
CA ARG A 460 12.56 16.85 -24.95
C ARG A 460 12.14 16.31 -26.30
N LYS A 461 11.94 15.01 -26.41
CA LYS A 461 11.47 14.38 -27.64
C LYS A 461 10.07 14.85 -28.03
N MET A 462 9.18 15.06 -27.07
CA MET A 462 7.84 15.59 -27.32
C MET A 462 7.87 16.97 -27.98
N LEU A 463 8.85 17.85 -27.66
CA LEU A 463 9.01 19.15 -28.29
C LEU A 463 9.28 19.03 -29.78
N THR A 464 10.02 18.02 -30.21
CA THR A 464 10.40 17.86 -31.63
C THR A 464 9.24 17.37 -32.49
N LEU A 465 8.18 16.84 -31.91
CA LEU A 465 7.01 16.29 -32.61
C LEU A 465 5.99 17.34 -33.04
N ILE A 466 6.05 18.54 -32.47
CA ILE A 466 5.12 19.65 -32.78
C ILE A 466 5.73 20.61 -33.83
N ARG A 467 7.06 20.60 -33.94
CA ARG A 467 7.75 21.38 -34.96
C ARG A 467 7.52 20.73 -36.31
#